data_8b53b9459e75a946efbd7116265c06f8
#
_entry.id   8b53b9459e75a946efbd7116265c06f8
#
_cell.length_a   1.000
_cell.length_b   1.000
_cell.length_c   1.000
_cell.angle_alpha   90.00
_cell.angle_beta   90.00
_cell.angle_gamma   90.00
#
_symmetry.space_group_name_H-M   'P 1'
#
loop_
_entity.id
_entity.type
_entity.pdbx_description
1 polymer ?
#
loop_
_entity_poly.entity_id
_entity_poly.type
_entity_poly.pdbx_seq_one_letter_code
_entity_poly.pdbx_strand_id
1 'polypeptide(L)'
;MRDNALIRVAPSEVRKAYERIPKDELMDTPRAIATRVGELLKADLMIIGTVWRYKERIGGALAVQGPASVAFAIYVIEVATGKTVWKAKFDETQRPLSENILEAKRFLKRGAKWLSANELAQYGVKEIFKGFPL
;
A
#
# COMPACT_ATOMS: atom_id res chain seq x y z
N MET A 1 14.08 10.59 24.68
CA MET A 1 13.25 10.08 23.57
C MET A 1 14.15 9.54 22.46
N ARG A 2 13.87 8.33 22.07
CA ARG A 2 14.65 7.71 21.00
C ARG A 2 14.24 8.31 19.66
N ASP A 3 15.22 8.69 18.85
CA ASP A 3 14.96 9.03 17.47
C ASP A 3 14.66 7.74 16.69
N ASN A 4 13.43 7.58 16.28
CA ASN A 4 12.95 6.40 15.55
C ASN A 4 12.97 6.62 14.04
N ALA A 5 13.91 7.43 13.54
CA ALA A 5 14.05 7.62 12.11
C ALA A 5 14.32 6.28 11.42
N LEU A 6 13.43 5.90 10.52
CA LEU A 6 13.58 4.67 9.75
C LEU A 6 14.55 4.91 8.59
N ILE A 7 15.49 4.01 8.42
CA ILE A 7 16.38 4.02 7.27
C ILE A 7 15.74 3.17 6.18
N ARG A 8 15.41 3.80 5.08
CA ARG A 8 14.72 3.13 3.98
C ARG A 8 15.73 2.57 2.99
N VAL A 9 15.57 1.29 2.66
CA VAL A 9 16.34 0.66 1.58
C VAL A 9 15.71 1.06 0.25
N ALA A 10 16.53 1.45 -0.71
CA ALA A 10 16.05 1.87 -2.02
C ALA A 10 15.32 0.73 -2.76
N PRO A 11 14.23 1.01 -3.48
CA PRO A 11 13.51 -0.02 -4.23
C PRO A 11 14.39 -0.81 -5.20
N SER A 12 15.41 -0.18 -5.80
CA SER A 12 16.36 -0.88 -6.69
C SER A 12 17.14 -1.96 -5.95
N GLU A 13 17.53 -1.71 -4.70
CA GLU A 13 18.24 -2.70 -3.89
C GLU A 13 17.31 -3.85 -3.48
N VAL A 14 16.06 -3.55 -3.19
CA VAL A 14 15.05 -4.58 -2.89
C VAL A 14 14.86 -5.49 -4.10
N ARG A 15 14.75 -4.90 -5.29
CA ARG A 15 14.61 -5.65 -6.53
C ARG A 15 15.80 -6.57 -6.78
N LYS A 16 17.01 -6.06 -6.61
CA LYS A 16 18.23 -6.86 -6.78
C LYS A 16 18.27 -8.04 -5.81
N ALA A 17 17.90 -7.81 -4.57
CA ALA A 17 17.84 -8.89 -3.58
C ALA A 17 16.79 -9.94 -3.96
N TYR A 18 15.62 -9.51 -4.42
CA TYR A 18 14.57 -10.42 -4.89
C TYR A 18 15.04 -11.27 -6.06
N GLU A 19 15.76 -10.68 -7.01
CA GLU A 19 16.29 -11.38 -8.18
C GLU A 19 17.34 -12.43 -7.82
N ARG A 20 17.96 -12.33 -6.64
CA ARG A 20 18.94 -13.29 -6.15
C ARG A 20 18.31 -14.53 -5.53
N ILE A 21 17.00 -14.53 -5.29
CA ILE A 21 16.31 -15.67 -4.72
C ILE A 21 16.14 -16.77 -5.79
N PRO A 22 16.53 -18.01 -5.50
CA PRO A 22 16.33 -19.11 -6.45
C PRO A 22 14.85 -19.28 -6.80
N LYS A 23 14.58 -19.67 -8.05
CA LYS A 23 13.21 -19.77 -8.56
C LYS A 23 12.33 -20.73 -7.77
N ASP A 24 12.88 -21.79 -7.26
CA ASP A 24 12.15 -22.77 -6.44
C ASP A 24 11.71 -22.16 -5.11
N GLU A 25 12.49 -21.25 -4.53
CA GLU A 25 12.10 -20.53 -3.32
C GLU A 25 10.99 -19.51 -3.58
N LEU A 26 10.84 -19.00 -4.81
CA LEU A 26 9.78 -18.09 -5.18
C LEU A 26 8.40 -18.74 -5.20
N MET A 27 8.33 -20.07 -5.09
CA MET A 27 7.06 -20.79 -4.97
C MET A 27 6.50 -20.76 -3.55
N ASP A 28 7.24 -20.18 -2.62
CA ASP A 28 6.83 -20.07 -1.22
C ASP A 28 5.82 -18.92 -1.02
N THR A 29 5.35 -18.76 0.21
CA THR A 29 4.39 -17.69 0.54
C THR A 29 5.02 -16.31 0.35
N PRO A 30 4.21 -15.27 0.06
CA PRO A 30 4.74 -13.91 -0.03
C PRO A 30 5.47 -13.47 1.25
N ARG A 31 4.99 -13.89 2.41
CA ARG A 31 5.64 -13.58 3.69
C ARG A 31 7.01 -14.23 3.80
N ALA A 32 7.13 -15.47 3.41
CA ALA A 32 8.41 -16.20 3.44
C ALA A 32 9.40 -15.54 2.47
N ILE A 33 8.95 -15.19 1.27
CA ILE A 33 9.78 -14.51 0.28
C ILE A 33 10.24 -13.15 0.80
N ALA A 34 9.34 -12.37 1.39
CA ALA A 34 9.67 -11.07 1.97
C ALA A 34 10.70 -11.20 3.10
N THR A 35 10.55 -12.19 3.96
CA THR A 35 11.52 -12.48 5.03
C THR A 35 12.89 -12.78 4.44
N ARG A 36 12.93 -13.59 3.40
CA ARG A 36 14.18 -13.95 2.73
C ARG A 36 14.87 -12.74 2.10
N VAL A 37 14.11 -11.89 1.42
CA VAL A 37 14.62 -10.63 0.85
C VAL A 37 15.16 -9.73 1.98
N GLY A 38 14.44 -9.63 3.07
CA GLY A 38 14.86 -8.86 4.24
C GLY A 38 16.16 -9.35 4.83
N GLU A 39 16.35 -10.67 4.90
CA GLU A 39 17.61 -11.26 5.36
C GLU A 39 18.78 -10.89 4.45
N LEU A 40 18.58 -10.97 3.14
CA LEU A 40 19.61 -10.60 2.15
C LEU A 40 20.00 -9.12 2.26
N LEU A 41 19.06 -8.26 2.61
CA LEU A 41 19.29 -6.82 2.78
C LEU A 41 19.74 -6.46 4.18
N LYS A 42 19.74 -7.40 5.11
CA LYS A 42 19.99 -7.14 6.54
C LYS A 42 19.02 -6.11 7.09
N ALA A 43 17.78 -6.15 6.62
CA ALA A 43 16.73 -5.26 7.06
C ALA A 43 16.06 -5.80 8.31
N ASP A 44 15.59 -4.91 9.17
CA ASP A 44 14.85 -5.29 10.38
C ASP A 44 13.38 -5.55 10.07
N LEU A 45 12.83 -4.77 9.13
CA LEU A 45 11.43 -4.83 8.75
C LEU A 45 11.30 -4.89 7.23
N MET A 46 10.30 -5.64 6.76
CA MET A 46 9.92 -5.67 5.35
C MET A 46 8.47 -5.25 5.22
N ILE A 47 8.20 -4.44 4.21
CA ILE A 47 6.84 -4.04 3.87
C ILE A 47 6.44 -4.79 2.61
N ILE A 48 5.33 -5.50 2.67
CA ILE A 48 4.75 -6.15 1.49
C ILE A 48 3.32 -5.68 1.30
N GLY A 49 2.90 -5.63 0.05
CA GLY A 49 1.55 -5.22 -0.28
C GLY A 49 0.89 -6.20 -1.23
N THR A 50 -0.42 -6.30 -1.13
CA THR A 50 -1.25 -7.06 -2.04
C THR A 50 -2.33 -6.14 -2.58
N VAL A 51 -2.44 -6.04 -3.91
CA VAL A 51 -3.48 -5.26 -4.58
C VAL A 51 -4.47 -6.24 -5.19
N TRP A 52 -5.75 -6.16 -4.80
CA TRP A 52 -6.77 -7.03 -5.40
C TRP A 52 -7.80 -6.27 -6.22
N ARG A 53 -7.78 -4.95 -6.22
CA ARG A 53 -8.60 -4.14 -7.12
C ARG A 53 -7.88 -2.84 -7.44
N TYR A 54 -7.77 -2.55 -8.71
CA TYR A 54 -7.17 -1.30 -9.18
C TYR A 54 -7.91 -0.92 -10.45
N LYS A 55 -9.03 -0.20 -10.27
CA LYS A 55 -9.91 0.19 -11.36
C LYS A 55 -9.80 1.70 -11.59
N GLU A 56 -9.45 2.08 -12.82
CA GLU A 56 -9.34 3.48 -13.19
C GLU A 56 -10.72 4.11 -13.35
N ARG A 57 -10.79 5.40 -13.08
CA ARG A 57 -12.00 6.17 -13.39
C ARG A 57 -12.26 6.17 -14.90
N ILE A 58 -13.54 6.26 -15.27
CA ILE A 58 -13.97 6.42 -16.65
C ILE A 58 -14.48 7.85 -16.77
N GLY A 59 -13.86 8.68 -17.64
CA GLY A 59 -14.14 10.10 -17.75
C GLY A 59 -13.03 10.93 -17.13
N GLY A 60 -13.29 12.22 -16.95
CA GLY A 60 -12.30 13.16 -16.44
C GLY A 60 -12.46 13.47 -14.95
N ALA A 61 -11.62 14.39 -14.45
CA ALA A 61 -11.64 14.80 -13.05
C ALA A 61 -12.91 15.56 -12.66
N LEU A 62 -13.57 16.22 -13.62
CA LEU A 62 -14.75 17.05 -13.37
C LEU A 62 -16.07 16.33 -13.64
N ALA A 63 -16.06 15.32 -14.51
CA ALA A 63 -17.24 14.55 -14.86
C ALA A 63 -16.84 13.09 -15.06
N VAL A 64 -17.33 12.22 -14.20
CA VAL A 64 -16.98 10.80 -14.23
C VAL A 64 -18.21 9.96 -14.50
N GLN A 65 -18.06 8.98 -15.40
CA GLN A 65 -19.07 7.96 -15.67
C GLN A 65 -18.88 6.74 -14.77
N GLY A 66 -17.63 6.41 -14.46
CA GLY A 66 -17.29 5.37 -13.52
C GLY A 66 -16.16 5.85 -12.63
N PRO A 67 -16.32 5.84 -11.31
CA PRO A 67 -15.27 6.30 -10.39
C PRO A 67 -14.12 5.31 -10.28
N ALA A 68 -12.95 5.80 -9.87
CA ALA A 68 -11.81 4.96 -9.53
C ALA A 68 -12.14 4.10 -8.31
N SER A 69 -11.60 2.89 -8.29
CA SER A 69 -11.79 1.95 -7.20
C SER A 69 -10.48 1.22 -6.93
N VAL A 70 -10.00 1.27 -5.70
CA VAL A 70 -8.71 0.70 -5.32
C VAL A 70 -8.85 -0.05 -4.01
N ALA A 71 -8.31 -1.26 -3.96
CA ALA A 71 -8.27 -2.05 -2.74
C ALA A 71 -6.91 -2.73 -2.63
N PHE A 72 -6.26 -2.55 -1.49
CA PHE A 72 -4.98 -3.17 -1.19
C PHE A 72 -4.81 -3.36 0.31
N ALA A 73 -3.86 -4.22 0.66
CA ALA A 73 -3.43 -4.39 2.04
C ALA A 73 -1.92 -4.24 2.13
N ILE A 74 -1.45 -3.70 3.24
CA ILE A 74 -0.03 -3.57 3.54
C ILE A 74 0.25 -4.38 4.80
N TYR A 75 1.34 -5.13 4.76
CA TYR A 75 1.82 -5.92 5.90
C TYR A 75 3.25 -5.52 6.20
N VAL A 76 3.56 -5.34 7.49
CA VAL A 76 4.94 -5.13 7.94
C VAL A 76 5.38 -6.39 8.66
N ILE A 77 6.49 -6.95 8.21
CA ILE A 77 7.03 -8.21 8.70
C ILE A 77 8.34 -7.94 9.42
N GLU A 78 8.47 -8.48 10.62
CA GLU A 78 9.73 -8.47 11.35
C GLU A 78 10.60 -9.59 10.76
N VAL A 79 11.75 -9.22 10.22
CA VAL A 79 12.62 -10.18 9.50
C VAL A 79 13.17 -11.24 10.45
N ALA A 80 13.53 -10.86 11.67
CA ALA A 80 14.13 -11.80 12.64
C ALA A 80 13.21 -12.98 12.99
N THR A 81 11.89 -12.76 13.04
CA THR A 81 10.91 -13.78 13.42
C THR A 81 10.04 -14.27 12.28
N GLY A 82 9.99 -13.54 11.16
CA GLY A 82 9.10 -13.81 10.06
C GLY A 82 7.64 -13.49 10.36
N LYS A 83 7.36 -12.83 11.48
CA LYS A 83 5.99 -12.54 11.91
C LYS A 83 5.51 -11.18 11.40
N THR A 84 4.22 -11.12 11.09
CA THR A 84 3.56 -9.85 10.77
C THR A 84 3.36 -9.06 12.06
N VAL A 85 3.96 -7.87 12.12
CA VAL A 85 3.88 -7.01 13.31
C VAL A 85 2.88 -5.86 13.12
N TRP A 86 2.45 -5.60 11.90
CA TRP A 86 1.43 -4.60 11.59
C TRP A 86 0.81 -4.90 10.24
N LYS A 87 -0.47 -4.59 10.13
CA LYS A 87 -1.18 -4.71 8.86
C LYS A 87 -2.25 -3.63 8.77
N ALA A 88 -2.53 -3.19 7.56
CA ALA A 88 -3.61 -2.25 7.29
C ALA A 88 -4.19 -2.54 5.92
N LYS A 89 -5.45 -2.17 5.75
CA LYS A 89 -6.21 -2.42 4.53
C LYS A 89 -6.85 -1.12 4.08
N PHE A 90 -6.83 -0.90 2.78
CA PHE A 90 -7.56 0.19 2.14
C PHE A 90 -8.47 -0.40 1.06
N ASP A 91 -9.73 -0.02 1.07
CA ASP A 91 -10.71 -0.53 0.13
C ASP A 91 -11.72 0.59 -0.11
N GLU A 92 -11.60 1.28 -1.23
CA GLU A 92 -12.45 2.43 -1.49
C GLU A 92 -12.78 2.60 -2.97
N THR A 93 -14.04 2.92 -3.21
CA THR A 93 -14.53 3.41 -4.49
C THR A 93 -15.09 4.79 -4.23
N GLN A 94 -14.68 5.80 -5.00
CA GLN A 94 -15.23 7.14 -4.86
C GLN A 94 -16.71 7.14 -5.23
N ARG A 95 -17.51 7.91 -4.48
CA ARG A 95 -18.96 8.01 -4.70
C ARG A 95 -19.36 9.45 -4.91
N PRO A 96 -20.44 9.68 -5.66
CA PRO A 96 -20.96 11.04 -5.82
C PRO A 96 -21.32 11.68 -4.49
N LEU A 97 -21.18 12.99 -4.41
CA LEU A 97 -21.50 13.76 -3.20
C LEU A 97 -22.95 13.56 -2.74
N SER A 98 -23.86 13.32 -3.69
CA SER A 98 -25.29 13.17 -3.41
C SER A 98 -25.68 11.88 -2.71
N GLU A 99 -24.79 10.90 -2.66
CA GLU A 99 -25.13 9.59 -2.10
C GLU A 99 -25.05 9.51 -0.57
N ASN A 100 -24.12 10.25 0.04
CA ASN A 100 -23.86 10.12 1.47
C ASN A 100 -23.05 11.30 1.99
N ILE A 101 -23.42 11.84 3.15
CA ILE A 101 -22.71 12.97 3.78
C ILE A 101 -21.27 12.60 4.12
N LEU A 102 -21.01 11.39 4.59
CA LEU A 102 -19.65 10.96 4.91
C LEU A 102 -18.77 10.88 3.65
N GLU A 103 -19.34 10.37 2.56
CA GLU A 103 -18.63 10.35 1.28
C GLU A 103 -18.39 11.75 0.74
N ALA A 104 -19.35 12.67 0.94
CA ALA A 104 -19.18 14.06 0.58
C ALA A 104 -18.01 14.70 1.32
N LYS A 105 -17.86 14.44 2.62
CA LYS A 105 -16.73 14.94 3.42
C LYS A 105 -15.41 14.40 2.91
N ARG A 106 -15.36 13.10 2.59
CA ARG A 106 -14.16 12.49 2.02
C ARG A 106 -13.79 13.11 0.68
N PHE A 107 -14.79 13.33 -0.16
CA PHE A 107 -14.59 13.94 -1.47
C PHE A 107 -14.01 15.37 -1.34
N LEU A 108 -14.58 16.18 -0.46
CA LEU A 108 -14.10 17.53 -0.21
C LEU A 108 -12.68 17.53 0.38
N LYS A 109 -12.38 16.59 1.25
CA LYS A 109 -11.05 16.44 1.85
C LYS A 109 -9.98 16.15 0.78
N ARG A 110 -10.34 15.47 -0.29
CA ARG A 110 -9.45 15.14 -1.41
C ARG A 110 -9.32 16.24 -2.45
N GLY A 111 -9.91 17.43 -2.21
CA GLY A 111 -9.85 18.54 -3.14
C GLY A 111 -11.04 18.65 -4.08
N ALA A 112 -12.17 18.04 -3.74
CA ALA A 112 -13.44 18.11 -4.47
C ALA A 112 -13.32 17.74 -5.94
N LYS A 113 -12.55 16.72 -6.27
CA LYS A 113 -12.39 16.24 -7.64
C LYS A 113 -12.45 14.71 -7.69
N TRP A 114 -12.72 14.18 -8.87
CA TRP A 114 -12.67 12.75 -9.11
C TRP A 114 -11.23 12.32 -9.33
N LEU A 115 -10.74 11.45 -8.47
CA LEU A 115 -9.36 10.98 -8.50
C LEU A 115 -9.15 9.91 -9.57
N SER A 116 -7.95 9.86 -10.14
CA SER A 116 -7.50 8.69 -10.88
C SER A 116 -7.25 7.54 -9.90
N ALA A 117 -7.10 6.32 -10.42
CA ALA A 117 -6.77 5.17 -9.58
C ALA A 117 -5.46 5.40 -8.83
N ASN A 118 -4.45 5.96 -9.50
CA ASN A 118 -3.16 6.26 -8.88
C ASN A 118 -3.29 7.29 -7.75
N GLU A 119 -4.05 8.36 -7.97
CA GLU A 119 -4.28 9.36 -6.93
C GLU A 119 -5.02 8.78 -5.73
N LEU A 120 -6.02 7.93 -5.99
CA LEU A 120 -6.77 7.25 -4.94
C LEU A 120 -5.86 6.29 -4.15
N ALA A 121 -4.99 5.55 -4.85
CA ALA A 121 -4.03 4.67 -4.20
C ALA A 121 -3.05 5.45 -3.32
N GLN A 122 -2.53 6.57 -3.81
CA GLN A 122 -1.64 7.43 -3.03
C GLN A 122 -2.33 7.96 -1.78
N TYR A 123 -3.57 8.39 -1.92
CA TYR A 123 -4.39 8.81 -0.78
C TYR A 123 -4.53 7.68 0.23
N GLY A 124 -4.85 6.47 -0.25
CA GLY A 124 -5.00 5.30 0.60
C GLY A 124 -3.74 4.96 1.38
N VAL A 125 -2.59 5.01 0.73
CA VAL A 125 -1.30 4.76 1.40
C VAL A 125 -1.08 5.77 2.52
N LYS A 126 -1.28 7.06 2.25
CA LYS A 126 -1.15 8.10 3.28
C LYS A 126 -2.09 7.87 4.44
N GLU A 127 -3.34 7.52 4.16
CA GLU A 127 -4.34 7.31 5.20
C GLU A 127 -4.00 6.12 6.10
N ILE A 128 -3.64 4.98 5.52
CA ILE A 128 -3.36 3.79 6.33
C ILE A 128 -2.07 3.94 7.14
N PHE A 129 -1.06 4.61 6.60
CA PHE A 129 0.20 4.81 7.33
C PHE A 129 0.11 5.81 8.47
N LYS A 130 -0.98 6.57 8.59
CA LYS A 130 -1.23 7.40 9.79
C LYS A 130 -1.31 6.55 11.05
N GLY A 131 -1.75 5.30 10.94
CA GLY A 131 -1.80 4.36 12.05
C GLY A 131 -0.54 3.53 12.26
N PHE A 132 0.51 3.78 11.48
CA PHE A 132 1.74 3.00 11.58
C PHE A 132 2.48 3.33 12.88
N PRO A 133 2.81 2.30 13.70
CA PRO A 133 3.31 2.54 15.06
C PRO A 133 4.78 2.98 15.17
N LEU A 134 5.50 3.05 14.07
CA LEU A 134 6.94 3.40 14.09
C LEU A 134 7.23 4.78 13.54
#